data_daac666aeb24ccae8e5fd4e4cc96579c
#
_entry.id   daac666aeb24ccae8e5fd4e4cc96579c
#
_cell.length_a   1.000
_cell.length_b   1.000
_cell.length_c   1.000
_cell.angle_alpha   90.00
_cell.angle_beta   90.00
_cell.angle_gamma   90.00
#
_symmetry.space_group_name_H-M   'P 1'
#
loop_
_entity.id
_entity.type
_entity.pdbx_description
1 polymer ?
#
loop_
_entity_poly.entity_id
_entity_poly.type
_entity_poly.pdbx_seq_one_letter_code
_entity_poly.pdbx_strand_id
1 'polypeptide(L)'
;MKLQKRPDLQILPKIFQKYADIQAVYLFGSTAEGNSHAESDLDLAIVPYRGTIRPEKLDILADLAHHGFCNVDLVFLDTDDIVLKFEAIRHNCLIYHTADFDRGSMYSKIVRQYFDFLPYLKVQREAYKRRTIDG
;
A
#
# COMPACT_ATOMS: atom_id res chain seq x y z
N MET A 1 -34.20 5.47 1.75
CA MET A 1 -32.98 5.89 1.83
C MET A 1 -31.95 4.88 1.64
N LYS A 2 -30.91 5.27 1.08
CA LYS A 2 -29.99 4.36 0.69
C LYS A 2 -28.76 4.45 1.46
N LEU A 3 -28.40 3.43 2.08
CA LEU A 3 -27.17 3.41 2.78
C LEU A 3 -26.04 3.42 1.80
N GLN A 4 -24.98 4.16 2.14
CA GLN A 4 -23.84 4.14 1.32
C GLN A 4 -23.05 2.92 1.54
N LYS A 5 -23.09 2.01 0.60
CA LYS A 5 -22.30 0.82 0.69
C LYS A 5 -20.93 1.08 0.16
N ARG A 6 -19.95 0.45 0.80
CA ARG A 6 -18.60 0.45 0.27
C ARG A 6 -18.61 -0.30 -1.07
N PRO A 7 -17.93 0.19 -2.09
CA PRO A 7 -17.82 -0.54 -3.34
C PRO A 7 -17.18 -1.91 -3.14
N ASP A 8 -17.52 -2.83 -4.01
CA ASP A 8 -17.01 -4.18 -3.94
C ASP A 8 -15.52 -4.19 -4.29
N LEU A 9 -14.69 -4.63 -3.35
CA LEU A 9 -13.27 -4.70 -3.58
C LEU A 9 -12.89 -5.64 -4.71
N GLN A 10 -13.77 -6.56 -5.06
CA GLN A 10 -13.47 -7.52 -6.12
C GLN A 10 -13.39 -6.88 -7.50
N ILE A 11 -13.84 -5.65 -7.65
CA ILE A 11 -13.71 -4.95 -8.91
C ILE A 11 -12.30 -4.40 -9.11
N LEU A 12 -11.53 -4.27 -8.03
CA LEU A 12 -10.21 -3.66 -8.12
C LEU A 12 -9.27 -4.35 -9.09
N PRO A 13 -9.20 -5.69 -9.15
CA PRO A 13 -8.31 -6.31 -10.12
C PRO A 13 -8.64 -5.92 -11.57
N LYS A 14 -9.92 -5.77 -11.88
CA LYS A 14 -10.30 -5.36 -13.23
C LYS A 14 -9.84 -3.96 -13.56
N ILE A 15 -9.84 -3.08 -12.56
CA ILE A 15 -9.38 -1.72 -12.77
C ILE A 15 -7.87 -1.72 -13.02
N PHE A 16 -7.12 -2.43 -12.17
CA PHE A 16 -5.66 -2.37 -12.25
C PHE A 16 -5.09 -3.11 -13.44
N GLN A 17 -5.78 -4.12 -13.95
CA GLN A 17 -5.25 -4.86 -15.08
C GLN A 17 -5.14 -4.01 -16.36
N LYS A 18 -5.78 -2.85 -16.38
CA LYS A 18 -5.71 -1.95 -17.52
C LYS A 18 -4.37 -1.21 -17.59
N TYR A 19 -3.63 -1.22 -16.51
CA TYR A 19 -2.38 -0.48 -16.42
C TYR A 19 -1.21 -1.44 -16.53
N ALA A 20 -0.61 -1.49 -17.72
CA ALA A 20 0.44 -2.47 -18.00
C ALA A 20 1.67 -2.32 -17.12
N ASP A 21 1.89 -1.11 -16.58
CA ASP A 21 3.05 -0.86 -15.76
C ASP A 21 2.87 -1.28 -14.30
N ILE A 22 1.70 -1.76 -13.93
CA ILE A 22 1.44 -2.24 -12.59
C ILE A 22 1.67 -3.73 -12.53
N GLN A 23 2.54 -4.15 -11.63
CA GLN A 23 2.87 -5.55 -11.44
C GLN A 23 2.05 -6.19 -10.33
N ALA A 24 1.74 -5.43 -9.29
CA ALA A 24 0.95 -5.93 -8.17
C ALA A 24 0.35 -4.77 -7.38
N VAL A 25 -0.72 -5.05 -6.64
CA VAL A 25 -1.35 -4.06 -5.76
C VAL A 25 -1.70 -4.74 -4.45
N TYR A 26 -1.26 -4.15 -3.35
CA TYR A 26 -1.56 -4.62 -2.01
C TYR A 26 -2.57 -3.70 -1.35
N LEU A 27 -3.45 -4.28 -0.58
CA LEU A 27 -4.35 -3.56 0.30
C LEU A 27 -3.69 -3.51 1.68
N PHE A 28 -3.65 -2.34 2.30
CA PHE A 28 -3.05 -2.24 3.61
C PHE A 28 -3.84 -1.26 4.48
N GLY A 29 -3.30 -0.95 5.66
CA GLY A 29 -3.97 -0.03 6.58
C GLY A 29 -5.17 -0.66 7.25
N SER A 30 -6.11 0.15 7.67
CA SER A 30 -7.22 -0.33 8.48
C SER A 30 -8.12 -1.31 7.74
N THR A 31 -8.27 -1.15 6.44
CA THR A 31 -9.09 -2.08 5.66
C THR A 31 -8.50 -3.48 5.66
N ALA A 32 -7.17 -3.58 5.50
CA ALA A 32 -6.51 -4.87 5.51
C ALA A 32 -6.58 -5.53 6.88
N GLU A 33 -6.69 -4.73 7.94
CA GLU A 33 -6.80 -5.25 9.30
C GLU A 33 -8.23 -5.62 9.67
N GLY A 34 -9.17 -5.42 8.78
CA GLY A 34 -10.55 -5.74 9.08
C GLY A 34 -11.29 -4.65 9.83
N ASN A 35 -10.69 -3.52 10.05
CA ASN A 35 -11.29 -2.41 10.79
C ASN A 35 -11.87 -1.38 9.85
N SER A 36 -12.50 -1.81 8.79
CA SER A 36 -12.98 -0.88 7.80
C SER A 36 -14.30 -0.26 8.20
N HIS A 37 -14.42 1.02 7.95
CA HIS A 37 -15.66 1.77 8.07
C HIS A 37 -15.99 2.34 6.71
N ALA A 38 -17.25 2.71 6.52
CA ALA A 38 -17.68 3.23 5.23
C ALA A 38 -16.90 4.47 4.82
N GLU A 39 -16.44 5.23 5.81
CA GLU A 39 -15.73 6.48 5.52
C GLU A 39 -14.22 6.33 5.62
N SER A 40 -13.72 5.13 5.89
CA SER A 40 -12.28 4.92 5.99
C SER A 40 -11.63 5.04 4.63
N ASP A 41 -10.42 5.58 4.64
CA ASP A 41 -9.62 5.63 3.43
C ASP A 41 -9.25 4.21 3.01
N LEU A 42 -9.20 4.02 1.72
CA LEU A 42 -8.72 2.77 1.16
C LEU A 42 -7.23 2.95 0.87
N ASP A 43 -6.40 2.18 1.52
CA ASP A 43 -4.95 2.29 1.35
C ASP A 43 -4.47 1.22 0.38
N LEU A 44 -3.95 1.65 -0.75
CA LEU A 44 -3.46 0.75 -1.80
C LEU A 44 -2.01 1.03 -2.10
N ALA A 45 -1.23 -0.04 -2.20
CA ALA A 45 0.19 0.06 -2.51
C ALA A 45 0.45 -0.60 -3.85
N ILE A 46 1.00 0.15 -4.76
CA ILE A 46 1.26 -0.31 -6.11
C ILE A 46 2.72 -0.71 -6.25
N VAL A 47 2.94 -1.90 -6.79
CA VAL A 47 4.26 -2.37 -7.18
C VAL A 47 4.37 -2.15 -8.69
N PRO A 48 5.09 -1.11 -9.13
CA PRO A 48 5.21 -0.90 -10.56
C PRO A 48 6.32 -1.76 -11.15
N TYR A 49 6.21 -2.02 -12.44
CA TYR A 49 7.39 -2.39 -13.18
C TYR A 49 8.22 -1.12 -13.23
N ARG A 50 9.45 -1.21 -13.34
CA ARG A 50 10.38 -0.10 -13.25
C ARG A 50 9.85 1.28 -13.63
N GLY A 51 9.58 2.04 -12.63
CA GLY A 51 9.72 3.49 -12.60
C GLY A 51 8.79 4.36 -13.40
N THR A 52 7.76 3.86 -14.06
CA THR A 52 7.05 4.71 -15.00
C THR A 52 5.61 4.99 -14.68
N ILE A 53 5.05 4.33 -13.66
CA ILE A 53 3.61 4.42 -13.42
C ILE A 53 3.17 5.72 -12.75
N ARG A 54 4.10 6.48 -12.16
CA ARG A 54 3.73 7.68 -11.43
C ARG A 54 2.99 8.73 -12.25
N PRO A 55 3.33 8.96 -13.52
CA PRO A 55 2.54 9.90 -14.31
C PRO A 55 1.08 9.49 -14.46
N GLU A 56 0.77 8.21 -14.24
CA GLU A 56 -0.60 7.72 -14.36
C GLU A 56 -1.36 7.76 -13.05
N LYS A 57 -0.76 8.29 -11.98
CA LYS A 57 -1.40 8.27 -10.67
C LYS A 57 -2.78 8.93 -10.69
N LEU A 58 -2.89 10.09 -11.34
CA LEU A 58 -4.17 10.78 -11.39
C LEU A 58 -5.19 10.00 -12.20
N ASP A 59 -4.76 9.33 -13.26
CA ASP A 59 -5.66 8.50 -14.04
C ASP A 59 -6.18 7.33 -13.23
N ILE A 60 -5.32 6.72 -12.43
CA ILE A 60 -5.72 5.61 -11.58
C ILE A 60 -6.73 6.08 -10.55
N LEU A 61 -6.45 7.21 -9.89
CA LEU A 61 -7.36 7.75 -8.89
C LEU A 61 -8.71 8.11 -9.48
N ALA A 62 -8.71 8.67 -10.70
CA ALA A 62 -9.95 9.02 -11.37
C ALA A 62 -10.75 7.75 -11.73
N ASP A 63 -10.06 6.71 -12.17
CA ASP A 63 -10.69 5.45 -12.51
C ASP A 63 -11.31 4.81 -11.26
N LEU A 64 -10.58 4.85 -10.15
CA LEU A 64 -11.10 4.33 -8.89
C LEU A 64 -12.32 5.12 -8.44
N ALA A 65 -12.27 6.44 -8.54
CA ALA A 65 -13.39 7.27 -8.15
C ALA A 65 -14.61 6.99 -9.00
N HIS A 66 -14.41 6.73 -10.29
CA HIS A 66 -15.49 6.39 -11.19
C HIS A 66 -16.23 5.13 -10.74
N HIS A 67 -15.52 4.23 -10.07
CA HIS A 67 -16.10 2.98 -9.58
C HIS A 67 -16.52 3.07 -8.13
N GLY A 68 -16.55 4.27 -7.56
CA GLY A 68 -17.03 4.48 -6.20
C GLY A 68 -15.96 4.54 -5.13
N PHE A 69 -14.69 4.40 -5.49
CA PHE A 69 -13.60 4.47 -4.52
C PHE A 69 -13.06 5.90 -4.51
N CYS A 70 -13.65 6.74 -3.68
CA CYS A 70 -13.34 8.16 -3.68
C CYS A 70 -12.27 8.55 -2.67
N ASN A 71 -12.13 7.81 -1.59
CA ASN A 71 -11.14 8.09 -0.57
C ASN A 71 -10.04 7.04 -0.64
N VAL A 72 -9.10 7.26 -1.55
CA VAL A 72 -8.02 6.30 -1.78
C VAL A 72 -6.69 6.95 -1.54
N ASP A 73 -5.88 6.31 -0.70
CA ASP A 73 -4.49 6.70 -0.52
C ASP A 73 -3.65 5.72 -1.32
N LEU A 74 -3.01 6.24 -2.35
CA LEU A 74 -2.26 5.43 -3.30
C LEU A 74 -0.78 5.66 -3.13
N VAL A 75 -0.04 4.62 -2.75
CA VAL A 75 1.41 4.72 -2.60
C VAL A 75 2.09 3.79 -3.57
N PHE A 76 3.35 4.09 -3.89
CA PHE A 76 4.13 3.30 -4.82
C PHE A 76 5.32 2.69 -4.10
N LEU A 77 5.53 1.40 -4.32
CA LEU A 77 6.56 0.66 -3.59
C LEU A 77 7.93 0.64 -4.28
N ASP A 78 8.10 1.43 -5.34
CA ASP A 78 9.42 1.62 -5.94
C ASP A 78 10.16 2.74 -5.20
N THR A 79 10.34 2.54 -3.92
CA THR A 79 10.91 3.54 -3.02
C THR A 79 11.94 2.85 -2.13
N ASP A 80 12.83 3.65 -1.54
CA ASP A 80 13.79 3.13 -0.56
C ASP A 80 13.25 3.18 0.87
N ASP A 81 12.02 3.66 1.05
CA ASP A 81 11.43 3.75 2.38
C ASP A 81 10.99 2.36 2.83
N ILE A 82 11.87 1.71 3.59
CA ILE A 82 11.61 0.33 4.01
C ILE A 82 10.47 0.23 5.01
N VAL A 83 10.23 1.28 5.78
CA VAL A 83 9.10 1.28 6.72
C VAL A 83 7.79 1.27 5.96
N LEU A 84 7.68 2.11 4.93
CA LEU A 84 6.48 2.14 4.10
C LEU A 84 6.28 0.79 3.40
N LYS A 85 7.35 0.24 2.84
CA LYS A 85 7.25 -1.05 2.16
C LYS A 85 6.76 -2.13 3.10
N PHE A 86 7.29 -2.17 4.31
CA PHE A 86 6.88 -3.19 5.26
C PHE A 86 5.43 -3.01 5.67
N GLU A 87 5.02 -1.77 5.95
CA GLU A 87 3.62 -1.52 6.31
C GLU A 87 2.68 -1.94 5.19
N ALA A 88 3.08 -1.73 3.96
CA ALA A 88 2.23 -2.05 2.82
C ALA A 88 2.02 -3.55 2.64
N ILE A 89 3.03 -4.37 2.97
CA ILE A 89 2.96 -5.80 2.68
C ILE A 89 2.78 -6.68 3.91
N ARG A 90 2.84 -6.11 5.11
CA ARG A 90 2.88 -6.92 6.32
C ARG A 90 1.66 -7.82 6.50
N HIS A 91 0.49 -7.38 6.07
CA HIS A 91 -0.72 -8.20 6.15
C HIS A 91 -0.86 -9.13 4.95
N ASN A 92 0.03 -8.97 3.97
CA ASN A 92 0.10 -9.84 2.79
C ASN A 92 -1.24 -9.93 2.05
N CYS A 93 -1.92 -8.80 1.95
CA CYS A 93 -3.23 -8.73 1.32
C CYS A 93 -3.10 -8.27 -0.12
N LEU A 94 -2.79 -9.20 -0.99
CA LEU A 94 -2.53 -8.93 -2.40
C LEU A 94 -3.84 -9.01 -3.17
N ILE A 95 -4.26 -7.89 -3.76
CA ILE A 95 -5.55 -7.84 -4.45
C ILE A 95 -5.42 -7.95 -5.97
N TYR A 96 -4.24 -7.72 -6.51
CA TYR A 96 -3.99 -7.85 -7.93
C TYR A 96 -2.53 -8.16 -8.17
N HIS A 97 -2.26 -9.04 -9.12
CA HIS A 97 -0.87 -9.26 -9.54
C HIS A 97 -0.85 -9.87 -10.94
N THR A 98 0.24 -9.62 -11.63
CA THR A 98 0.47 -10.24 -12.93
C THR A 98 1.02 -11.66 -12.71
N ALA A 99 1.04 -12.44 -13.80
CA ALA A 99 1.47 -13.83 -13.70
C ALA A 99 2.94 -13.96 -13.31
N ASP A 100 3.76 -12.96 -13.65
CA ASP A 100 5.19 -13.02 -13.39
C ASP A 100 5.60 -12.40 -12.06
N PHE A 101 4.66 -11.95 -11.26
CA PHE A 101 4.98 -11.35 -9.97
C PHE A 101 5.26 -12.43 -8.94
N ASP A 102 6.43 -12.35 -8.30
CA ASP A 102 6.82 -13.32 -7.28
C ASP A 102 6.55 -12.74 -5.90
N ARG A 103 5.38 -13.06 -5.38
CA ARG A 103 4.89 -12.58 -4.10
C ARG A 103 5.80 -12.98 -2.94
N GLY A 104 6.21 -14.24 -2.95
CA GLY A 104 7.05 -14.76 -1.85
C GLY A 104 8.41 -14.10 -1.80
N SER A 105 9.03 -13.91 -2.95
CA SER A 105 10.34 -13.25 -2.98
C SER A 105 10.27 -11.83 -2.51
N MET A 106 9.26 -11.10 -2.92
CA MET A 106 9.11 -9.72 -2.49
C MET A 106 8.86 -9.63 -0.98
N TYR A 107 7.98 -10.49 -0.48
CA TYR A 107 7.68 -10.50 0.94
C TYR A 107 8.94 -10.78 1.75
N SER A 108 9.67 -11.82 1.40
CA SER A 108 10.89 -12.20 2.12
C SER A 108 11.93 -11.09 2.10
N LYS A 109 12.11 -10.48 0.95
CA LYS A 109 13.09 -9.42 0.80
C LYS A 109 12.76 -8.22 1.69
N ILE A 110 11.52 -7.77 1.65
CA ILE A 110 11.11 -6.61 2.42
C ILE A 110 11.18 -6.89 3.91
N VAL A 111 10.68 -8.04 4.34
CA VAL A 111 10.70 -8.40 5.76
C VAL A 111 12.14 -8.43 6.27
N ARG A 112 13.05 -9.03 5.50
CA ARG A 112 14.43 -9.11 5.89
C ARG A 112 15.07 -7.73 5.99
N GLN A 113 14.82 -6.87 5.00
CA GLN A 113 15.34 -5.52 5.03
C GLN A 113 14.80 -4.73 6.22
N TYR A 114 13.53 -4.94 6.52
CA TYR A 114 12.90 -4.24 7.64
C TYR A 114 13.53 -4.66 8.96
N PHE A 115 13.72 -5.95 9.17
CA PHE A 115 14.34 -6.43 10.41
C PHE A 115 15.78 -5.96 10.55
N ASP A 116 16.49 -5.84 9.44
CA ASP A 116 17.84 -5.29 9.47
C ASP A 116 17.83 -3.82 9.86
N PHE A 117 16.76 -3.12 9.55
CA PHE A 117 16.62 -1.68 9.82
C PHE A 117 16.09 -1.40 11.23
N LEU A 118 15.44 -2.35 11.87
CA LEU A 118 14.83 -2.14 13.18
C LEU A 118 15.78 -1.58 14.24
N PRO A 119 17.03 -2.06 14.35
CA PRO A 119 17.91 -1.50 15.38
C PRO A 119 18.12 0.00 15.22
N TYR A 120 18.19 0.48 13.99
CA TYR A 120 18.36 1.90 13.74
C TYR A 120 17.13 2.70 14.17
N LEU A 121 15.95 2.18 13.88
CA LEU A 121 14.71 2.81 14.31
C LEU A 121 14.64 2.91 15.83
N LYS A 122 15.02 1.86 16.51
CA LYS A 122 14.97 1.82 17.95
C LYS A 122 15.89 2.87 18.55
N VAL A 123 17.08 2.97 18.04
CA VAL A 123 18.05 3.96 18.52
C VAL A 123 17.52 5.36 18.32
N GLN A 124 16.94 5.64 17.17
CA GLN A 124 16.42 6.97 16.90
C GLN A 124 15.25 7.33 17.79
N ARG A 125 14.38 6.36 18.08
CA ARG A 125 13.26 6.60 18.96
C ARG A 125 13.71 6.93 20.38
N GLU A 126 14.72 6.24 20.86
CA GLU A 126 15.24 6.48 22.18
C GLU A 126 15.91 7.84 22.27
N ALA A 127 16.65 8.21 21.25
CA ALA A 127 17.28 9.54 21.20
C ALA A 127 16.22 10.64 21.19
N TYR A 128 15.15 10.44 20.43
CA TYR A 128 14.06 11.40 20.38
C TYR A 128 13.38 11.55 21.74
N LYS A 129 13.13 10.43 22.41
CA LYS A 129 12.51 10.45 23.72
C LYS A 129 13.38 11.19 24.75
N ARG A 130 14.68 10.97 24.71
CA ARG A 130 15.59 11.67 25.61
C ARG A 130 15.52 13.17 25.39
N ARG A 131 15.56 13.60 24.15
CA ARG A 131 15.48 15.02 23.85
C ARG A 131 14.19 15.62 24.37
N THR A 132 13.10 14.91 24.18
CA THR A 132 11.79 15.39 24.62
C THR A 132 11.71 15.50 26.14
N ILE A 133 12.29 14.55 26.84
CA ILE A 133 12.26 14.55 28.31
C ILE A 133 13.21 15.58 28.87
N ASP A 134 14.40 15.68 28.33
CA ASP A 134 15.44 16.57 28.86
C ASP A 134 15.26 18.00 28.39
N GLY A 135 14.55 18.19 27.34
CA GLY A 135 14.34 19.51 26.81
C GLY A 135 13.15 20.17 27.41
#